data_1bc994f6cc13a90f0641093450ae805a
#
_entry.id   1bc994f6cc13a90f0641093450ae805a
#
_cell.length_a   1.000
_cell.length_b   1.000
_cell.length_c   1.000
_cell.angle_alpha   90.00
_cell.angle_beta   90.00
_cell.angle_gamma   90.00
#
_symmetry.space_group_name_H-M   'P 1'
#
loop_
_entity.id
_entity.type
_entity.pdbx_description
1 polymer ?
#
loop_
_entity_poly.entity_id
_entity_poly.type
_entity_poly.pdbx_seq_one_letter_code
_entity_poly.pdbx_strand_id
1 'polypeptide(L)'
;MKFSDAANSVCNSECRCFIGFLLVFLNIANVISAFTKCYPVNGQNYCFYTDGSVMSWNEAREFCTRRNSTLPIITDEDIDNVFQRFISDNNNQEVNGSDTEQMNNYVWLDARARHVDDSVKWHWINGQPSG
;
A
#
# COMPACT_ATOMS: atom_id res chain seq x y z
N MET A 1 20.34 -7.52 -13.68
CA MET A 1 19.05 -7.06 -13.13
C MET A 1 19.14 -7.11 -11.62
N LYS A 2 19.31 -5.95 -11.00
CA LYS A 2 19.27 -5.89 -9.54
C LYS A 2 17.79 -5.87 -9.13
N PHE A 3 17.34 -6.95 -8.51
CA PHE A 3 16.10 -6.87 -7.74
C PHE A 3 16.35 -5.96 -6.54
N SER A 4 15.56 -4.92 -6.40
CA SER A 4 15.62 -4.11 -5.21
C SER A 4 15.08 -4.94 -4.04
N ASP A 5 15.92 -5.21 -3.05
CA ASP A 5 15.50 -5.91 -1.83
C ASP A 5 14.63 -5.03 -0.93
N ALA A 6 14.38 -3.80 -1.33
CA ALA A 6 13.58 -2.84 -0.60
C ALA A 6 12.71 -2.02 -1.55
N ALA A 7 11.47 -1.79 -1.15
CA ALA A 7 10.51 -0.97 -1.86
C ALA A 7 9.59 -0.22 -0.88
N ASN A 8 8.82 0.72 -1.42
CA ASN A 8 7.88 1.50 -0.61
C ASN A 8 6.77 0.62 -0.04
N SER A 9 6.43 0.87 1.20
CA SER A 9 5.30 0.24 1.86
C SER A 9 4.04 1.09 1.68
N VAL A 10 3.04 0.50 1.06
CA VAL A 10 1.68 1.03 0.98
C VAL A 10 0.74 0.03 1.61
N CYS A 11 -0.11 0.49 2.53
CA CYS A 11 -1.11 -0.35 3.16
C CYS A 11 -2.48 -0.10 2.55
N ASN A 12 -3.24 -1.15 2.35
CA ASN A 12 -4.63 -1.10 1.94
C ASN A 12 -5.51 -1.49 3.12
N SER A 13 -6.46 -0.65 3.46
CA SER A 13 -7.52 -0.94 4.41
C SER A 13 -8.88 -0.79 3.76
N GLU A 14 -9.73 -1.79 3.91
CA GLU A 14 -11.15 -1.60 3.66
C GLU A 14 -11.69 -0.71 4.78
N CYS A 15 -11.98 0.52 4.43
CA CYS A 15 -12.65 1.39 5.36
C CYS A 15 -14.10 0.93 5.52
N ARG A 16 -14.33 0.05 6.45
CA ARG A 16 -15.63 0.02 7.09
C ARG A 16 -15.68 1.25 7.95
N CYS A 17 -16.32 2.28 7.44
CA CYS A 17 -16.58 3.48 8.21
C CYS A 17 -17.38 3.12 9.45
N PHE A 18 -16.72 2.74 10.51
CA PHE A 18 -17.31 2.86 11.81
C PHE A 18 -17.23 4.33 12.19
N ILE A 19 -18.34 4.98 12.04
CA ILE A 19 -18.62 6.25 12.68
C ILE A 19 -18.48 6.01 14.16
N GLY A 20 -17.37 6.34 14.74
CA GLY A 20 -17.38 6.21 16.13
C GLY A 20 -16.10 6.32 16.87
N PHE A 21 -15.23 6.84 16.39
CA PHE A 21 -14.24 7.07 17.14
C PHE A 21 -13.19 7.83 16.88
N LEU A 22 -13.30 8.69 17.12
CA LEU A 22 -13.26 9.74 17.97
C LEU A 22 -12.35 9.75 19.02
N LEU A 23 -11.60 8.98 19.28
CA LEU A 23 -10.95 9.11 20.46
C LEU A 23 -9.55 8.74 20.46
N VAL A 24 -8.96 8.82 19.34
CA VAL A 24 -7.57 8.78 19.44
C VAL A 24 -7.00 10.13 19.30
N PHE A 25 -7.30 10.84 20.34
CA PHE A 25 -6.68 12.02 20.51
C PHE A 25 -5.35 11.85 21.06
N LEU A 26 -4.47 12.56 20.53
CA LEU A 26 -3.37 13.11 21.27
C LEU A 26 -2.16 12.25 21.42
N ASN A 27 -1.59 11.90 20.28
CA ASN A 27 -0.16 11.98 20.27
C ASN A 27 0.28 12.67 18.99
N ILE A 28 0.09 13.91 18.98
CA ILE A 28 0.55 14.86 17.99
C ILE A 28 2.02 15.12 18.26
N ALA A 29 2.81 14.11 18.12
CA ALA A 29 4.23 14.36 18.17
C ALA A 29 4.89 13.34 17.26
N ASN A 30 4.89 13.66 16.08
CA ASN A 30 5.73 13.22 14.99
C ASN A 30 4.86 13.19 13.76
N VAL A 31 4.74 14.33 13.15
CA VAL A 31 4.23 14.43 11.78
C VAL A 31 5.32 13.86 10.87
N ILE A 32 5.39 12.57 10.85
CA ILE A 32 5.96 11.89 9.71
C ILE A 32 4.94 12.12 8.61
N SER A 33 5.39 12.49 7.44
CA SER A 33 4.56 12.80 6.28
C SER A 33 3.80 11.56 5.80
N ALA A 34 2.85 11.12 6.62
CA ALA A 34 1.97 10.02 6.28
C ALA A 34 0.89 10.52 5.31
N PHE A 35 0.72 9.81 4.23
CA PHE A 35 -0.29 10.10 3.23
C PHE A 35 -1.37 9.03 3.24
N THR A 36 -2.60 9.44 3.45
CA THR A 36 -3.77 8.56 3.42
C THR A 36 -4.79 9.12 2.47
N LYS A 37 -5.29 8.30 1.58
CA LYS A 37 -6.38 8.67 0.69
C LYS A 37 -7.30 7.50 0.39
N CYS A 38 -8.61 7.78 0.32
CA CYS A 38 -9.64 6.81 0.05
C CYS A 38 -10.31 7.10 -1.30
N TYR A 39 -10.68 6.04 -1.99
CA TYR A 39 -11.34 6.10 -3.29
C TYR A 39 -12.58 5.21 -3.28
N PRO A 40 -13.71 5.70 -3.76
CA PRO A 40 -14.90 4.88 -3.91
C PRO A 40 -14.78 3.97 -5.14
N VAL A 41 -15.01 2.69 -4.96
CA VAL A 41 -15.06 1.70 -6.03
C VAL A 41 -16.23 0.76 -5.76
N ASN A 42 -17.18 0.70 -6.69
CA ASN A 42 -18.33 -0.21 -6.60
C ASN A 42 -19.09 -0.16 -5.26
N GLY A 43 -19.24 1.02 -4.68
CA GLY A 43 -19.94 1.22 -3.41
C GLY A 43 -19.13 0.91 -2.16
N GLN A 44 -17.85 0.59 -2.31
CA GLN A 44 -16.90 0.40 -1.21
C GLN A 44 -15.80 1.47 -1.27
N ASN A 45 -15.27 1.82 -0.13
CA ASN A 45 -14.13 2.72 -0.06
C ASN A 45 -12.83 1.92 0.11
N TYR A 46 -11.91 2.14 -0.81
CA TYR A 46 -10.55 1.62 -0.72
C TYR A 46 -9.62 2.73 -0.25
N CYS A 47 -9.02 2.52 0.90
CA CYS A 47 -8.11 3.48 1.52
C CYS A 47 -6.68 2.95 1.47
N PHE A 48 -5.77 3.78 1.00
CA PHE A 48 -4.35 3.48 0.98
C PHE A 48 -3.61 4.42 1.91
N TYR A 49 -2.57 3.89 2.54
CA TYR A 49 -1.72 4.59 3.48
C TYR A 49 -0.26 4.32 3.17
N THR A 50 0.56 5.37 3.20
CA THR A 50 2.02 5.26 3.16
C THR A 50 2.65 6.33 4.05
N ASP A 51 3.78 6.02 4.65
CA ASP A 51 4.63 6.99 5.33
C ASP A 51 5.92 7.29 4.53
N GLY A 52 6.02 6.76 3.32
CA GLY A 52 7.19 6.92 2.46
C GLY A 52 8.38 6.03 2.83
N SER A 53 8.26 5.20 3.86
CA SER A 53 9.35 4.31 4.28
C SER A 53 9.63 3.22 3.24
N VAL A 54 10.90 2.95 3.03
CA VAL A 54 11.40 1.87 2.18
C VAL A 54 11.86 0.72 3.08
N MET A 55 11.34 -0.47 2.83
CA MET A 55 11.61 -1.64 3.66
C MET A 55 11.52 -2.94 2.85
N SER A 56 11.94 -4.04 3.44
CA SER A 56 11.77 -5.37 2.84
C SER A 56 10.29 -5.77 2.79
N TRP A 57 9.96 -6.76 1.97
CA TRP A 57 8.57 -7.25 1.85
C TRP A 57 8.01 -7.76 3.19
N ASN A 58 8.81 -8.49 3.96
CA ASN A 58 8.38 -8.99 5.28
C ASN A 58 8.10 -7.86 6.26
N GLU A 59 8.96 -6.86 6.31
CA GLU A 59 8.79 -5.67 7.15
C GLU A 59 7.56 -4.86 6.72
N ALA A 60 7.36 -4.68 5.43
CA ALA A 60 6.21 -3.97 4.88
C ALA A 60 4.88 -4.69 5.23
N ARG A 61 4.87 -6.01 5.13
CA ARG A 61 3.72 -6.81 5.52
C ARG A 61 3.40 -6.69 7.00
N GLU A 62 4.41 -6.75 7.85
CA GLU A 62 4.26 -6.56 9.29
C GLU A 62 3.80 -5.14 9.64
N PHE A 63 4.36 -4.15 8.97
CA PHE A 63 3.97 -2.74 9.11
C PHE A 63 2.48 -2.52 8.84
N CYS A 64 1.93 -3.10 7.79
CA CYS A 64 0.51 -3.04 7.49
C CYS A 64 -0.34 -3.85 8.48
N THR A 65 0.11 -5.04 8.87
CA THR A 65 -0.60 -5.89 9.84
C THR A 65 -0.77 -5.19 11.18
N ARG A 66 0.22 -4.47 11.67
CA ARG A 66 0.12 -3.68 12.90
C ARG A 66 -0.91 -2.55 12.82
N ARG A 67 -1.32 -2.16 11.62
CA ARG A 67 -2.35 -1.15 11.34
C ARG A 67 -3.70 -1.74 10.98
N ASN A 68 -3.91 -3.02 11.26
CA ASN A 68 -5.11 -3.76 10.85
C ASN A 68 -5.40 -3.66 9.35
N SER A 69 -4.35 -3.66 8.55
CA SER A 69 -4.40 -3.53 7.11
C SER A 69 -3.50 -4.57 6.44
N THR A 70 -3.51 -4.60 5.14
CA THR A 70 -2.68 -5.52 4.33
C THR A 70 -1.87 -4.73 3.31
N LEU A 71 -0.86 -5.36 2.74
CA LEU A 71 -0.30 -4.88 1.48
C LEU A 71 -1.36 -4.93 0.38
N PRO A 72 -1.28 -4.08 -0.65
CA PRO A 72 -2.30 -4.05 -1.69
C PRO A 72 -2.45 -5.39 -2.42
N ILE A 73 -3.70 -5.77 -2.64
CA ILE A 73 -4.09 -6.89 -3.49
C ILE A 73 -4.89 -6.30 -4.64
N ILE A 74 -4.40 -6.48 -5.85
CA ILE A 74 -5.01 -5.92 -7.06
C ILE A 74 -5.80 -7.01 -7.75
N THR A 75 -7.10 -7.03 -7.53
CA THR A 75 -7.99 -8.08 -8.00
C THR A 75 -8.61 -7.80 -9.36
N ASP A 76 -8.71 -6.54 -9.73
CA ASP A 76 -9.36 -6.12 -10.97
C ASP A 76 -8.83 -4.75 -11.42
N GLU A 77 -9.27 -4.33 -12.59
CA GLU A 77 -8.84 -3.07 -13.21
C GLU A 77 -9.28 -1.83 -12.42
N ASP A 78 -10.45 -1.86 -11.80
CA ASP A 78 -10.94 -0.71 -11.01
C ASP A 78 -10.05 -0.47 -9.80
N ILE A 79 -9.63 -1.53 -9.12
CA ILE A 79 -8.69 -1.45 -7.99
C ILE A 79 -7.32 -0.98 -8.46
N ASP A 80 -6.84 -1.48 -9.61
CA ASP A 80 -5.58 -1.02 -10.18
C ASP A 80 -5.61 0.48 -10.50
N ASN A 81 -6.68 0.95 -11.11
CA ASN A 81 -6.85 2.36 -11.46
C ASN A 81 -6.79 3.28 -10.24
N VAL A 82 -7.47 2.93 -9.15
CA VAL A 82 -7.44 3.75 -7.93
C VAL A 82 -6.10 3.64 -7.20
N PHE A 83 -5.44 2.49 -7.27
CA PHE A 83 -4.09 2.32 -6.74
C PHE A 83 -3.06 3.18 -7.48
N GLN A 84 -3.08 3.18 -8.81
CA GLN A 84 -2.23 4.05 -9.63
C GLN A 84 -2.49 5.54 -9.35
N ARG A 85 -3.76 5.89 -9.16
CA ARG A 85 -4.15 7.25 -8.78
C ARG A 85 -3.57 7.64 -7.41
N PHE A 86 -3.61 6.73 -6.43
CA PHE A 86 -3.01 6.96 -5.13
C PHE A 86 -1.50 7.23 -5.23
N ILE A 87 -0.77 6.44 -6.00
CA ILE A 87 0.66 6.63 -6.22
C ILE A 87 0.93 8.00 -6.86
N SER A 88 0.15 8.36 -7.87
CA SER A 88 0.26 9.66 -8.53
C SER A 88 -0.04 10.84 -7.61
N ASP A 89 -1.10 10.73 -6.81
CA ASP A 89 -1.51 11.76 -5.86
C ASP A 89 -0.46 11.97 -4.77
N ASN A 90 0.14 10.88 -4.29
CA ASN A 90 1.22 10.95 -3.31
C ASN A 90 2.45 11.67 -3.89
N ASN A 91 2.88 11.29 -5.09
CA ASN A 91 4.03 11.90 -5.75
C ASN A 91 3.83 13.40 -6.02
N ASN A 92 2.61 13.82 -6.30
CA ASN A 92 2.30 15.23 -6.56
C ASN A 92 2.30 16.09 -5.29
N GLN A 93 2.12 15.53 -4.12
CA GLN A 93 2.18 16.29 -2.87
C GLN A 93 3.62 16.62 -2.45
N GLU A 94 4.59 15.84 -2.87
CA GLU A 94 5.99 16.05 -2.52
C GLU A 94 6.68 17.16 -3.33
N VAL A 95 6.06 17.64 -4.40
CA VAL A 95 6.67 18.66 -5.29
C VAL A 95 6.76 20.08 -4.67
N ASN A 96 6.16 20.31 -3.52
CA ASN A 96 6.12 21.65 -2.93
C ASN A 96 7.16 21.95 -1.85
N GLY A 97 8.17 21.12 -1.68
CA GLY A 97 9.23 21.43 -0.72
C GLY A 97 10.36 20.42 -0.65
N SER A 98 11.50 20.81 -1.18
CA SER A 98 12.84 20.23 -1.00
C SER A 98 13.02 18.71 -1.23
N ASP A 99 13.92 18.42 -2.13
CA ASP A 99 14.81 17.22 -2.25
C ASP A 99 14.39 15.92 -1.54
N THR A 100 13.11 15.59 -1.49
CA THR A 100 12.65 14.29 -1.09
C THR A 100 12.65 13.37 -2.31
N GLU A 101 13.42 12.33 -2.21
CA GLU A 101 13.49 11.27 -3.21
C GLU A 101 12.07 10.86 -3.61
N GLN A 102 11.78 11.04 -4.90
CA GLN A 102 10.55 10.49 -5.49
C GLN A 102 10.38 9.06 -5.00
N MET A 103 9.16 8.74 -4.56
CA MET A 103 8.81 7.39 -4.22
C MET A 103 9.44 6.46 -5.25
N ASN A 104 10.42 5.68 -4.83
CA ASN A 104 11.06 4.72 -5.74
C ASN A 104 9.94 4.01 -6.49
N ASN A 105 10.09 3.84 -7.79
CA ASN A 105 9.06 3.30 -8.69
C ASN A 105 8.55 1.89 -8.31
N TYR A 106 8.89 1.41 -7.12
CA TYR A 106 8.58 0.08 -6.64
C TYR A 106 7.74 0.15 -5.37
N VAL A 107 6.63 -0.55 -5.38
CA VAL A 107 5.73 -0.71 -4.24
C VAL A 107 5.48 -2.20 -4.00
N TRP A 108 5.52 -2.63 -2.75
CA TRP A 108 5.22 -4.00 -2.39
C TRP A 108 3.74 -4.33 -2.55
N LEU A 109 3.47 -5.48 -3.11
CA LEU A 109 2.14 -6.09 -3.19
C LEU A 109 2.08 -7.34 -2.31
N ASP A 110 0.88 -7.74 -1.88
CA ASP A 110 0.68 -8.92 -1.04
C ASP A 110 0.63 -10.21 -1.88
N ALA A 111 1.66 -10.42 -2.67
CA ALA A 111 1.80 -11.55 -3.57
C ALA A 111 3.11 -12.31 -3.34
N ARG A 112 3.08 -13.60 -3.58
CA ARG A 112 4.27 -14.48 -3.55
C ARG A 112 4.39 -15.30 -4.82
N ALA A 113 5.62 -15.50 -5.23
CA ALA A 113 5.96 -16.46 -6.29
C ALA A 113 6.03 -17.87 -5.71
N ARG A 114 5.47 -18.83 -6.44
CA ARG A 114 5.61 -20.27 -6.15
C ARG A 114 6.09 -20.98 -7.40
N HIS A 115 6.97 -21.94 -7.20
CA HIS A 115 7.36 -22.87 -8.25
C HIS A 115 6.30 -23.97 -8.37
N VAL A 116 5.71 -24.09 -9.53
CA VAL A 116 4.72 -25.12 -9.86
C VAL A 116 5.09 -25.66 -11.22
N ASP A 117 5.42 -26.95 -11.30
CA ASP A 117 5.72 -27.65 -12.57
C ASP A 117 6.70 -26.90 -13.48
N ASP A 118 7.91 -26.63 -12.99
CA ASP A 118 8.98 -25.90 -13.67
C ASP A 118 8.64 -24.46 -14.11
N SER A 119 7.53 -23.92 -13.64
CA SER A 119 7.14 -22.53 -13.88
C SER A 119 7.01 -21.73 -12.58
N VAL A 120 7.21 -20.43 -12.66
CA VAL A 120 6.95 -19.52 -11.55
C VAL A 120 5.55 -18.95 -11.71
N LYS A 121 4.70 -19.17 -10.72
CA LYS A 121 3.36 -18.61 -10.65
C LYS A 121 3.24 -17.65 -9.48
N TRP A 122 2.60 -16.53 -9.70
CA TRP A 122 2.30 -15.56 -8.66
C TRP A 122 0.93 -15.84 -8.04
N HIS A 123 0.86 -15.76 -6.74
CA HIS A 123 -0.37 -15.91 -5.99
C HIS A 123 -0.47 -14.79 -4.96
N TRP A 124 -1.67 -14.26 -4.81
CA TRP A 124 -1.97 -13.40 -3.67
C TRP A 124 -1.88 -14.21 -2.37
N ILE A 125 -1.53 -13.55 -1.26
CA ILE A 125 -1.38 -14.25 0.03
C ILE A 125 -2.69 -14.89 0.49
N ASN A 126 -3.84 -14.35 0.08
CA ASN A 126 -5.15 -14.96 0.33
C ASN A 126 -5.41 -16.25 -0.47
N GLY A 127 -4.45 -16.70 -1.27
CA GLY A 127 -4.54 -17.94 -2.06
C GLY A 127 -5.18 -17.78 -3.43
N GLN A 128 -5.63 -16.59 -3.80
CA GLN A 128 -6.16 -16.35 -5.15
C GLN A 128 -5.01 -16.26 -6.18
N PRO A 129 -5.19 -16.81 -7.38
CA PRO A 129 -4.21 -16.62 -8.44
C PRO A 129 -4.16 -15.15 -8.85
N SER A 130 -2.95 -14.64 -9.05
CA SER A 130 -2.80 -13.36 -9.73
C SER A 130 -2.99 -13.61 -11.21
N GLY A 131 -4.05 -13.07 -11.73
CA GLY A 131 -4.38 -13.19 -13.14
C GLY A 131 -3.28 -12.72 -14.09
#